data_eca37665919426400f87af7e5f84786a
#
_entry.id   eca37665919426400f87af7e5f84786a
#
_cell.length_a   1.000
_cell.length_b   1.000
_cell.length_c   1.000
_cell.angle_alpha   90.00
_cell.angle_beta   90.00
_cell.angle_gamma   90.00
#
_symmetry.space_group_name_H-M   'P 1'
#
loop_
_entity.id
_entity.type
_entity.pdbx_description
1 polymer ?
#
loop_
_entity_poly.entity_id
_entity_poly.type
_entity_poly.pdbx_seq_one_letter_code
_entity_poly.pdbx_strand_id
1 'polypeptide(L)'
;MLNRDINSRFEDWLLSPSETLDFEVKQWLDMTDVESHGIVAKALIALENHGGGFLLFGYKEDAAKKLVPDPVRPASMKPYLTDAMNAILKKRAEPSFHVEVTLQLHPLTKEEYPLVRVTGRSKVPVRSDSATSAGSLKQHVYYVRAPGPESRGPINAAEWDALLRRALLNQREEIVGLLRTLLPSVSDLLITTPTNEQHVLHAFAEACTARWKSLNDALPAEHPSKITLGHFSFAARILGTAKALTAREIIEANQSARRYTGWPVFVTLHQEQTKPKLVDGCIEAWLAHINYPDVGHADFWRIDPKGNFFLLRGYQEDSLDPEKEFSKPGTLFEATLPVWRLGEFLLRVADLAELMFEPGFEVIVECEWNGLAGRHLFVHNMRRYIPGSYVTAEKTINTRGKFAQQVVRELLPDTVKSLTHSMYEHFDFFAPPDSFYSEEIADMTKNRY
;
A
#
# COMPACT_ATOMS: atom_id res chain seq x y z
N MET A 1 0.43 13.16 17.65
CA MET A 1 1.43 13.87 16.83
C MET A 1 0.93 14.14 15.40
N LEU A 2 0.14 13.28 14.77
CA LEU A 2 -0.42 13.52 13.41
C LEU A 2 -1.21 14.83 13.27
N ASN A 3 -1.94 15.26 14.31
CA ASN A 3 -2.64 16.56 14.29
C ASN A 3 -1.69 17.78 14.30
N ARG A 4 -0.46 17.64 14.77
CA ARG A 4 0.50 18.75 14.74
C ARG A 4 1.09 18.99 13.35
N ASP A 5 1.41 17.94 12.59
CA ASP A 5 2.00 18.10 11.24
C ASP A 5 0.98 18.60 10.21
N ILE A 6 -0.27 18.16 10.31
CA ILE A 6 -1.35 18.65 9.43
C ILE A 6 -1.68 20.10 9.77
N ASN A 7 -1.77 20.45 11.05
CA ASN A 7 -2.02 21.83 11.47
C ASN A 7 -0.87 22.76 11.12
N SER A 8 0.40 22.34 11.25
CA SER A 8 1.56 23.13 10.85
C SER A 8 1.56 23.42 9.33
N ARG A 9 1.17 22.45 8.51
CA ARG A 9 1.04 22.63 7.06
C ARG A 9 -0.08 23.59 6.67
N PHE A 10 -1.18 23.59 7.39
CA PHE A 10 -2.26 24.58 7.20
C PHE A 10 -1.86 25.99 7.65
N GLU A 11 -1.07 26.10 8.71
CA GLU A 11 -0.49 27.37 9.14
C GLU A 11 0.43 27.97 8.08
N ASP A 12 1.29 27.16 7.46
CA ASP A 12 2.18 27.56 6.36
C ASP A 12 1.36 28.05 5.15
N TRP A 13 0.28 27.34 4.79
CA TRP A 13 -0.59 27.75 3.68
C TRP A 13 -1.31 29.09 3.95
N LEU A 14 -1.66 29.39 5.20
CA LEU A 14 -2.25 30.67 5.56
C LEU A 14 -1.22 31.80 5.60
N LEU A 15 0.03 31.51 5.98
CA LEU A 15 1.10 32.51 6.01
C LEU A 15 1.63 32.86 4.61
N SER A 16 1.70 31.89 3.72
CA SER A 16 2.24 32.08 2.36
C SER A 16 1.55 31.12 1.40
N PRO A 17 0.27 31.33 1.04
CA PRO A 17 -0.45 30.47 0.13
C PRO A 17 0.19 30.50 -1.25
N SER A 18 0.23 29.34 -1.90
CA SER A 18 0.69 29.19 -3.27
C SER A 18 -0.18 28.17 -3.97
N GLU A 19 -0.76 28.51 -5.11
CA GLU A 19 -1.58 27.60 -5.89
C GLU A 19 -0.74 26.47 -6.48
N THR A 20 -1.27 25.25 -6.38
CA THR A 20 -0.69 24.04 -6.96
C THR A 20 -1.78 23.25 -7.69
N LEU A 21 -1.46 22.08 -8.23
CA LEU A 21 -2.47 21.25 -8.88
C LEU A 21 -3.52 20.71 -7.90
N ASP A 22 -3.17 20.55 -6.64
CA ASP A 22 -4.01 20.05 -5.53
C ASP A 22 -4.44 21.14 -4.54
N PHE A 23 -4.03 22.40 -4.74
CA PHE A 23 -4.37 23.51 -3.88
C PHE A 23 -4.78 24.74 -4.70
N GLU A 24 -6.01 25.19 -4.51
CA GLU A 24 -6.61 26.33 -5.19
C GLU A 24 -6.90 27.43 -4.17
N VAL A 25 -6.74 28.69 -4.57
CA VAL A 25 -7.00 29.86 -3.71
C VAL A 25 -8.01 30.78 -4.39
N LYS A 26 -8.95 31.28 -3.63
CA LYS A 26 -9.94 32.27 -4.12
C LYS A 26 -10.07 33.43 -3.16
N GLN A 27 -10.28 34.61 -3.71
CA GLN A 27 -10.70 35.78 -2.93
C GLN A 27 -12.07 35.54 -2.29
N TRP A 28 -12.46 36.44 -1.43
CA TRP A 28 -13.86 36.44 -0.95
C TRP A 28 -14.81 36.66 -2.11
N LEU A 29 -15.80 35.80 -2.23
CA LEU A 29 -16.82 35.82 -3.27
C LEU A 29 -18.18 36.22 -2.65
N ASP A 30 -19.00 36.95 -3.39
CA ASP A 30 -20.39 37.14 -2.99
C ASP A 30 -21.17 35.83 -3.23
N MET A 31 -21.38 35.09 -2.17
CA MET A 31 -22.06 33.80 -2.22
C MET A 31 -23.61 33.93 -2.39
N THR A 32 -24.13 35.12 -2.62
CA THR A 32 -25.51 35.32 -3.09
C THR A 32 -25.58 35.36 -4.63
N ASP A 33 -24.45 35.57 -5.28
CA ASP A 33 -24.32 35.63 -6.74
C ASP A 33 -24.17 34.26 -7.38
N VAL A 34 -24.89 34.04 -8.47
CA VAL A 34 -24.90 32.79 -9.23
C VAL A 34 -23.56 32.54 -9.92
N GLU A 35 -22.85 33.59 -10.35
CA GLU A 35 -21.52 33.47 -10.98
C GLU A 35 -20.47 33.02 -9.97
N SER A 36 -20.55 33.49 -8.74
CA SER A 36 -19.73 33.03 -7.64
C SER A 36 -19.90 31.52 -7.36
N HIS A 37 -21.15 31.04 -7.41
CA HIS A 37 -21.40 29.58 -7.37
C HIS A 37 -20.76 28.83 -8.53
N GLY A 38 -20.72 29.42 -9.73
CA GLY A 38 -20.07 28.85 -10.89
C GLY A 38 -18.55 28.73 -10.70
N ILE A 39 -17.91 29.79 -10.18
CA ILE A 39 -16.47 29.80 -9.89
C ILE A 39 -16.13 28.70 -8.85
N VAL A 40 -16.91 28.60 -7.78
CA VAL A 40 -16.71 27.57 -6.75
C VAL A 40 -16.90 26.16 -7.32
N ALA A 41 -18.00 25.92 -8.03
CA ALA A 41 -18.27 24.61 -8.62
C ALA A 41 -17.16 24.19 -9.63
N LYS A 42 -16.69 25.12 -10.48
CA LYS A 42 -15.59 24.88 -11.40
C LYS A 42 -14.32 24.43 -10.69
N ALA A 43 -13.94 25.12 -9.62
CA ALA A 43 -12.74 24.79 -8.83
C ALA A 43 -12.87 23.42 -8.15
N LEU A 44 -14.01 23.16 -7.50
CA LEU A 44 -14.24 21.90 -6.79
C LEU A 44 -14.35 20.70 -7.74
N ILE A 45 -15.03 20.84 -8.90
CA ILE A 45 -15.06 19.80 -9.94
C ILE A 45 -13.67 19.51 -10.46
N ALA A 46 -12.85 20.54 -10.71
CA ALA A 46 -11.50 20.35 -11.21
C ALA A 46 -10.60 19.63 -10.18
N LEU A 47 -10.72 19.94 -8.90
CA LEU A 47 -10.03 19.24 -7.82
C LEU A 47 -10.50 17.78 -7.69
N GLU A 48 -11.83 17.53 -7.73
CA GLU A 48 -12.36 16.16 -7.66
C GLU A 48 -11.84 15.30 -8.82
N ASN A 49 -11.87 15.83 -10.04
CA ASN A 49 -11.34 15.17 -11.24
C ASN A 49 -9.81 15.06 -11.22
N HIS A 50 -9.11 15.89 -10.46
CA HIS A 50 -7.66 15.80 -10.29
C HIS A 50 -7.25 14.71 -9.30
N GLY A 51 -8.12 14.25 -8.43
CA GLY A 51 -7.87 13.23 -7.39
C GLY A 51 -7.88 13.80 -5.98
N GLY A 52 -8.58 14.91 -5.81
CA GLY A 52 -8.74 15.61 -4.56
C GLY A 52 -7.81 16.81 -4.40
N GLY A 53 -7.93 17.46 -3.24
CA GLY A 53 -7.16 18.64 -2.91
C GLY A 53 -7.92 19.59 -2.02
N PHE A 54 -7.50 20.86 -2.02
CA PHE A 54 -8.04 21.87 -1.14
C PHE A 54 -8.36 23.18 -1.88
N LEU A 55 -9.44 23.85 -1.45
CA LEU A 55 -9.79 25.19 -1.89
C LEU A 55 -9.81 26.11 -0.67
N LEU A 56 -8.93 27.12 -0.65
CA LEU A 56 -8.84 28.14 0.38
C LEU A 56 -9.53 29.42 -0.08
N PHE A 57 -10.39 29.99 0.75
CA PHE A 57 -10.97 31.29 0.51
C PHE A 57 -10.31 32.41 1.31
N GLY A 58 -10.36 33.63 0.79
CA GLY A 58 -10.00 34.85 1.50
C GLY A 58 -8.64 35.43 1.14
N TYR A 59 -8.05 35.00 0.03
CA TYR A 59 -6.80 35.57 -0.48
C TYR A 59 -6.96 36.02 -1.92
N LYS A 60 -6.31 37.11 -2.28
CA LYS A 60 -6.27 37.65 -3.64
C LYS A 60 -4.85 37.95 -4.07
N GLU A 61 -4.61 38.02 -5.36
CA GLU A 61 -3.33 38.50 -5.89
C GLU A 61 -3.15 40.01 -5.70
N ASP A 62 -1.99 40.41 -5.26
CA ASP A 62 -1.55 41.80 -5.27
C ASP A 62 -0.93 42.21 -6.61
N ALA A 63 -0.45 43.45 -6.73
CA ALA A 63 0.17 43.97 -7.95
C ALA A 63 1.48 43.20 -8.33
N ALA A 64 2.10 42.51 -7.40
CA ALA A 64 3.29 41.67 -7.60
C ALA A 64 2.92 40.20 -7.85
N LYS A 65 1.64 39.86 -8.07
CA LYS A 65 1.09 38.51 -8.22
C LYS A 65 1.33 37.59 -7.00
N LYS A 66 1.48 38.20 -5.83
CA LYS A 66 1.57 37.45 -4.58
C LYS A 66 0.19 37.35 -3.95
N LEU A 67 -0.14 36.17 -3.45
CA LEU A 67 -1.39 35.96 -2.70
C LEU A 67 -1.29 36.62 -1.32
N VAL A 68 -2.20 37.54 -1.07
CA VAL A 68 -2.30 38.29 0.19
C VAL A 68 -3.75 38.19 0.73
N PRO A 69 -3.96 38.30 2.05
CA PRO A 69 -5.31 38.32 2.61
C PRO A 69 -6.19 39.37 1.94
N ASP A 70 -7.38 38.97 1.51
CA ASP A 70 -8.32 39.88 0.88
C ASP A 70 -9.04 40.69 1.95
N PRO A 71 -8.95 42.04 1.93
CA PRO A 71 -9.53 42.92 2.93
C PRO A 71 -11.07 42.96 2.90
N VAL A 72 -11.69 42.50 1.80
CA VAL A 72 -13.18 42.54 1.65
C VAL A 72 -13.81 41.30 2.28
N ARG A 73 -13.61 41.15 3.59
CA ARG A 73 -14.06 39.98 4.33
C ARG A 73 -15.60 40.01 4.53
N PRO A 74 -16.29 38.85 4.29
CA PRO A 74 -17.74 38.78 4.52
C PRO A 74 -18.07 38.87 6.04
N ALA A 75 -19.24 39.44 6.35
CA ALA A 75 -19.71 39.54 7.74
C ALA A 75 -20.06 38.19 8.39
N SER A 76 -20.26 37.15 7.60
CA SER A 76 -20.60 35.81 8.08
C SER A 76 -19.91 34.74 7.26
N MET A 77 -19.37 33.71 7.92
CA MET A 77 -18.79 32.52 7.29
C MET A 77 -19.82 31.46 6.88
N LYS A 78 -21.12 31.61 7.29
CA LYS A 78 -22.19 30.63 6.98
C LYS A 78 -22.25 30.22 5.49
N PRO A 79 -22.15 31.15 4.51
CA PRO A 79 -22.21 30.78 3.09
C PRO A 79 -21.02 29.96 2.59
N TYR A 80 -19.95 29.84 3.38
CA TYR A 80 -18.73 29.07 3.05
C TYR A 80 -18.65 27.75 3.79
N LEU A 81 -19.61 27.37 4.62
CA LEU A 81 -19.62 26.14 5.38
C LEU A 81 -20.01 24.93 4.52
N THR A 82 -19.78 23.73 5.05
CA THR A 82 -20.01 22.44 4.39
C THR A 82 -21.35 22.33 3.68
N ASP A 83 -22.45 22.69 4.35
CA ASP A 83 -23.80 22.56 3.77
C ASP A 83 -23.99 23.48 2.55
N ALA A 84 -23.49 24.72 2.62
CA ALA A 84 -23.55 25.66 1.51
C ALA A 84 -22.76 25.20 0.31
N MET A 85 -21.52 24.70 0.52
CA MET A 85 -20.69 24.16 -0.56
C MET A 85 -21.34 22.94 -1.22
N ASN A 86 -21.87 22.01 -0.43
CA ASN A 86 -22.56 20.83 -0.95
C ASN A 86 -23.89 21.19 -1.65
N ALA A 87 -24.59 22.22 -1.23
CA ALA A 87 -25.78 22.72 -1.93
C ALA A 87 -25.45 23.28 -3.33
N ILE A 88 -24.30 23.94 -3.48
CA ILE A 88 -23.78 24.37 -4.79
C ILE A 88 -23.46 23.16 -5.67
N LEU A 89 -22.72 22.19 -5.16
CA LEU A 89 -22.34 20.98 -5.91
C LEU A 89 -23.55 20.16 -6.33
N LYS A 90 -24.57 20.03 -5.48
CA LYS A 90 -25.82 19.34 -5.80
C LYS A 90 -26.52 19.93 -7.02
N LYS A 91 -26.37 21.25 -7.27
CA LYS A 91 -27.00 21.96 -8.40
C LYS A 91 -26.11 22.06 -9.62
N ARG A 92 -24.79 21.91 -9.48
CA ARG A 92 -23.83 22.28 -10.50
C ARG A 92 -22.94 21.14 -10.98
N ALA A 93 -22.88 20.01 -10.25
CA ALA A 93 -21.99 18.88 -10.53
C ALA A 93 -22.78 17.61 -10.83
N GLU A 94 -22.38 16.86 -11.86
CA GLU A 94 -22.95 15.57 -12.26
C GLU A 94 -21.82 14.55 -12.50
N PRO A 95 -21.74 13.45 -11.72
CA PRO A 95 -22.48 13.23 -10.48
C PRO A 95 -22.10 14.23 -9.39
N SER A 96 -23.04 14.52 -8.48
CA SER A 96 -22.70 15.35 -7.32
C SER A 96 -21.82 14.57 -6.35
N PHE A 97 -20.89 15.26 -5.72
CA PHE A 97 -19.96 14.69 -4.72
C PHE A 97 -19.99 15.55 -3.46
N HIS A 98 -19.40 15.02 -2.38
CA HIS A 98 -19.41 15.66 -1.08
C HIS A 98 -18.05 16.28 -0.75
N VAL A 99 -18.07 17.47 -0.15
CA VAL A 99 -16.88 18.16 0.36
C VAL A 99 -17.05 18.50 1.84
N GLU A 100 -15.94 18.64 2.54
CA GLU A 100 -15.88 19.06 3.94
C GLU A 100 -15.22 20.42 4.04
N VAL A 101 -15.73 21.29 4.90
CA VAL A 101 -15.14 22.60 5.15
C VAL A 101 -14.72 22.70 6.60
N THR A 102 -13.49 23.14 6.81
CA THR A 102 -12.95 23.50 8.12
C THR A 102 -12.58 24.97 8.14
N LEU A 103 -12.84 25.66 9.25
CA LEU A 103 -12.39 27.02 9.46
C LEU A 103 -10.98 26.97 10.07
N GLN A 104 -10.01 27.51 9.34
CA GLN A 104 -8.61 27.56 9.76
C GLN A 104 -8.30 28.94 10.34
N LEU A 105 -7.69 28.98 11.54
CA LEU A 105 -7.26 30.22 12.19
C LEU A 105 -5.94 30.69 11.65
N HIS A 106 -5.90 31.91 11.11
CA HIS A 106 -4.64 32.51 10.67
C HIS A 106 -3.68 32.70 11.86
N PRO A 107 -2.43 32.24 11.79
CA PRO A 107 -1.53 32.23 12.94
C PRO A 107 -1.29 33.58 13.58
N LEU A 108 -1.26 34.66 12.78
CA LEU A 108 -0.97 36.04 13.21
C LEU A 108 -2.24 36.82 13.52
N THR A 109 -3.22 36.87 12.59
CA THR A 109 -4.40 37.73 12.76
C THR A 109 -5.52 37.09 13.59
N LYS A 110 -5.46 35.79 13.81
CA LYS A 110 -6.50 34.96 14.48
C LYS A 110 -7.86 35.00 13.79
N GLU A 111 -7.89 35.41 12.54
CA GLU A 111 -9.09 35.37 11.71
C GLU A 111 -9.30 33.96 11.12
N GLU A 112 -10.56 33.59 10.92
CA GLU A 112 -10.93 32.30 10.36
C GLU A 112 -11.01 32.31 8.83
N TYR A 113 -10.40 31.34 8.17
CA TYR A 113 -10.45 31.16 6.72
C TYR A 113 -11.04 29.80 6.36
N PRO A 114 -12.08 29.72 5.50
CA PRO A 114 -12.65 28.46 5.07
C PRO A 114 -11.69 27.69 4.17
N LEU A 115 -11.39 26.46 4.56
CA LEU A 115 -10.63 25.51 3.79
C LEU A 115 -11.54 24.34 3.42
N VAL A 116 -11.85 24.21 2.14
CA VAL A 116 -12.67 23.12 1.58
C VAL A 116 -11.77 21.96 1.20
N ARG A 117 -12.06 20.79 1.72
CA ARG A 117 -11.39 19.54 1.37
C ARG A 117 -12.19 18.77 0.34
N VAL A 118 -11.55 18.39 -0.76
CA VAL A 118 -12.08 17.54 -1.83
C VAL A 118 -11.38 16.21 -1.80
N THR A 119 -12.11 15.10 -1.83
CA THR A 119 -11.53 13.77 -1.62
C THR A 119 -10.99 13.10 -2.90
N GLY A 120 -11.48 13.48 -4.08
CA GLY A 120 -11.09 12.91 -5.36
C GLY A 120 -11.50 11.44 -5.54
N ARG A 121 -12.58 11.00 -4.88
CA ARG A 121 -13.02 9.59 -4.86
C ARG A 121 -14.16 9.27 -5.82
N SER A 122 -14.56 10.20 -6.70
CA SER A 122 -15.61 9.93 -7.68
C SER A 122 -15.21 8.79 -8.62
N LYS A 123 -16.12 7.82 -8.78
CA LYS A 123 -15.93 6.62 -9.59
C LYS A 123 -16.08 6.86 -11.09
N VAL A 124 -16.70 7.97 -11.45
CA VAL A 124 -16.81 8.46 -12.82
C VAL A 124 -16.33 9.90 -12.87
N PRO A 125 -15.84 10.39 -14.02
CA PRO A 125 -15.49 11.79 -14.17
C PRO A 125 -16.69 12.70 -13.87
N VAL A 126 -16.45 13.75 -13.08
CA VAL A 126 -17.49 14.74 -12.72
C VAL A 126 -17.51 15.84 -13.76
N ARG A 127 -18.70 16.15 -14.26
CA ARG A 127 -18.92 17.29 -15.17
C ARG A 127 -19.77 18.36 -14.51
N SER A 128 -19.77 19.55 -15.10
CA SER A 128 -20.75 20.58 -14.74
C SER A 128 -22.12 20.22 -15.32
N ASP A 129 -23.17 20.28 -14.49
CA ASP A 129 -24.55 19.99 -14.91
C ASP A 129 -25.22 21.19 -15.57
N SER A 130 -24.90 22.41 -15.17
CA SER A 130 -25.53 23.64 -15.63
C SER A 130 -24.51 24.73 -15.89
N ALA A 131 -24.86 25.68 -16.77
CA ALA A 131 -24.07 26.88 -17.01
C ALA A 131 -24.49 28.05 -16.08
N THR A 132 -23.64 29.07 -16.00
CA THR A 132 -23.96 30.36 -15.41
C THR A 132 -24.13 31.43 -16.53
N SER A 133 -24.89 32.49 -16.27
CA SER A 133 -25.24 33.48 -17.30
C SER A 133 -24.05 34.26 -17.85
N ALA A 134 -23.06 34.59 -17.01
CA ALA A 134 -21.84 35.27 -17.44
C ALA A 134 -20.72 34.30 -17.85
N GLY A 135 -20.98 32.97 -17.79
CA GLY A 135 -20.08 31.95 -18.31
C GLY A 135 -18.91 31.56 -17.40
N SER A 136 -18.98 31.86 -16.10
CA SER A 136 -18.00 31.38 -15.12
C SER A 136 -17.98 29.85 -15.01
N LEU A 137 -19.13 29.21 -15.30
CA LEU A 137 -19.28 27.76 -15.46
C LEU A 137 -20.00 27.49 -16.77
N LYS A 138 -19.42 26.63 -17.61
CA LYS A 138 -20.05 26.12 -18.86
C LYS A 138 -20.72 24.78 -18.56
N GLN A 139 -21.87 24.50 -19.19
CA GLN A 139 -22.58 23.24 -19.04
C GLN A 139 -21.85 22.07 -19.71
N HIS A 140 -21.92 20.89 -19.10
CA HIS A 140 -21.40 19.61 -19.59
C HIS A 140 -19.88 19.60 -19.83
N VAL A 141 -19.11 20.38 -19.09
CA VAL A 141 -17.65 20.41 -19.14
C VAL A 141 -17.06 19.60 -18.00
N TYR A 142 -16.14 18.71 -18.31
CA TYR A 142 -15.28 18.03 -17.35
C TYR A 142 -14.10 18.94 -17.03
N TYR A 143 -14.16 19.65 -15.89
CA TYR A 143 -13.05 20.49 -15.49
C TYR A 143 -11.94 19.67 -14.86
N VAL A 144 -10.69 19.98 -15.21
CA VAL A 144 -9.46 19.35 -14.68
C VAL A 144 -8.48 20.44 -14.25
N ARG A 145 -7.57 20.07 -13.36
CA ARG A 145 -6.42 20.93 -13.00
C ARG A 145 -5.33 20.74 -14.05
N ALA A 146 -4.94 21.83 -14.67
CA ALA A 146 -3.89 21.86 -15.66
C ALA A 146 -2.65 22.60 -15.15
N PRO A 147 -1.43 22.36 -15.70
CA PRO A 147 -0.23 23.11 -15.34
C PRO A 147 -0.44 24.63 -15.45
N GLY A 148 0.12 25.39 -14.51
CA GLY A 148 -0.12 26.84 -14.35
C GLY A 148 -1.30 27.17 -13.42
N PRO A 149 -1.56 26.35 -12.43
CA PRO A 149 -2.77 25.93 -11.70
C PRO A 149 -4.07 26.50 -12.27
N GLU A 150 -4.43 26.02 -13.46
CA GLU A 150 -5.65 26.44 -14.18
C GLU A 150 -6.74 25.35 -14.08
N SER A 151 -8.00 25.76 -13.84
CA SER A 151 -9.18 24.89 -13.91
C SER A 151 -9.89 25.08 -15.25
N ARG A 152 -9.75 24.10 -16.17
CA ARG A 152 -10.33 24.12 -17.53
C ARG A 152 -10.74 22.72 -17.99
N GLY A 153 -11.43 22.62 -19.12
CA GLY A 153 -11.70 21.34 -19.77
C GLY A 153 -10.41 20.71 -20.33
N PRO A 154 -10.34 19.37 -20.45
CA PRO A 154 -9.22 18.68 -21.10
C PRO A 154 -9.10 19.12 -22.57
N ILE A 155 -7.87 19.38 -23.03
CA ILE A 155 -7.58 19.86 -24.38
C ILE A 155 -6.79 18.86 -25.22
N ASN A 156 -6.30 17.77 -24.62
CA ASN A 156 -5.51 16.76 -25.34
C ASN A 156 -5.80 15.34 -24.79
N ALA A 157 -5.34 14.33 -25.55
CA ALA A 157 -5.57 12.93 -25.23
C ALA A 157 -4.94 12.51 -23.89
N ALA A 158 -3.80 13.08 -23.50
CA ALA A 158 -3.12 12.74 -22.25
C ALA A 158 -3.92 13.21 -21.02
N GLU A 159 -4.55 14.38 -21.10
CA GLU A 159 -5.41 14.89 -20.02
C GLU A 159 -6.70 14.06 -19.89
N TRP A 160 -7.27 13.61 -21.02
CA TRP A 160 -8.41 12.69 -21.02
C TRP A 160 -8.02 11.32 -20.47
N ASP A 161 -6.88 10.76 -20.88
CA ASP A 161 -6.38 9.49 -20.35
C ASP A 161 -6.17 9.57 -18.83
N ALA A 162 -5.55 10.66 -18.33
CA ALA A 162 -5.34 10.87 -16.90
C ALA A 162 -6.67 10.95 -16.12
N LEU A 163 -7.69 11.62 -16.67
CA LEU A 163 -9.02 11.72 -16.07
C LEU A 163 -9.71 10.35 -16.01
N LEU A 164 -9.69 9.60 -17.10
CA LEU A 164 -10.35 8.28 -17.18
C LEU A 164 -9.63 7.24 -16.32
N ARG A 165 -8.30 7.22 -16.33
CA ARG A 165 -7.52 6.31 -15.45
C ARG A 165 -7.82 6.54 -13.98
N ARG A 166 -7.97 7.79 -13.56
CA ARG A 166 -8.30 8.11 -12.17
C ARG A 166 -9.67 7.60 -11.77
N ALA A 167 -10.67 7.77 -12.63
CA ALA A 167 -12.01 7.22 -12.42
C ALA A 167 -11.99 5.69 -12.33
N LEU A 168 -11.23 5.02 -13.21
CA LEU A 168 -11.03 3.56 -13.17
C LEU A 168 -10.33 3.09 -11.89
N LEU A 169 -9.32 3.83 -11.42
CA LEU A 169 -8.65 3.52 -10.15
C LEU A 169 -9.60 3.62 -8.96
N ASN A 170 -10.51 4.59 -8.97
CA ASN A 170 -11.54 4.74 -7.94
C ASN A 170 -12.64 3.64 -8.01
N GLN A 171 -12.81 3.00 -9.17
CA GLN A 171 -13.71 1.84 -9.38
C GLN A 171 -13.03 0.50 -9.10
N ARG A 172 -11.72 0.47 -8.83
CA ARG A 172 -10.94 -0.77 -8.71
C ARG A 172 -11.59 -1.80 -7.78
N GLU A 173 -12.10 -1.39 -6.63
CA GLU A 173 -12.75 -2.29 -5.68
C GLU A 173 -14.04 -2.93 -6.23
N GLU A 174 -14.82 -2.18 -7.00
CA GLU A 174 -16.03 -2.71 -7.65
C GLU A 174 -15.69 -3.64 -8.81
N ILE A 175 -14.69 -3.30 -9.61
CA ILE A 175 -14.20 -4.15 -10.72
C ILE A 175 -13.66 -5.47 -10.15
N VAL A 176 -12.88 -5.40 -9.07
CA VAL A 176 -12.40 -6.59 -8.35
C VAL A 176 -13.56 -7.38 -7.74
N GLY A 177 -14.57 -6.70 -7.18
CA GLY A 177 -15.79 -7.31 -6.67
C GLY A 177 -16.57 -8.05 -7.77
N LEU A 178 -16.71 -7.44 -8.96
CA LEU A 178 -17.33 -8.05 -10.13
C LEU A 178 -16.52 -9.26 -10.63
N LEU A 179 -15.20 -9.14 -10.70
CA LEU A 179 -14.32 -10.26 -11.05
C LEU A 179 -14.43 -11.40 -10.03
N ARG A 180 -14.58 -11.10 -8.73
CA ARG A 180 -14.83 -12.11 -7.68
C ARG A 180 -16.17 -12.82 -7.83
N THR A 181 -17.21 -12.17 -8.36
CA THR A 181 -18.51 -12.81 -8.63
C THR A 181 -18.53 -13.62 -9.92
N LEU A 182 -17.69 -13.28 -10.88
CA LEU A 182 -17.56 -13.98 -12.16
C LEU A 182 -16.54 -15.13 -12.13
N LEU A 183 -15.54 -15.02 -11.26
CA LEU A 183 -14.60 -16.10 -10.95
C LEU A 183 -15.15 -16.90 -9.78
N PRO A 184 -15.15 -18.25 -9.82
CA PRO A 184 -15.51 -19.04 -8.64
C PRO A 184 -14.68 -18.55 -7.47
N SER A 185 -15.34 -18.27 -6.35
CA SER A 185 -14.75 -17.61 -5.18
C SER A 185 -13.49 -18.35 -4.76
N VAL A 186 -12.39 -17.60 -4.58
CA VAL A 186 -11.15 -18.12 -3.98
C VAL A 186 -11.43 -18.81 -2.64
N SER A 187 -12.52 -18.43 -1.96
CA SER A 187 -13.01 -19.11 -0.73
C SER A 187 -13.44 -20.55 -0.95
N ASP A 188 -13.99 -20.91 -2.12
CA ASP A 188 -14.39 -22.31 -2.40
C ASP A 188 -13.17 -23.21 -2.70
N LEU A 189 -12.00 -22.60 -2.97
CA LEU A 189 -10.72 -23.30 -3.11
C LEU A 189 -10.03 -23.58 -1.76
N LEU A 190 -10.49 -22.94 -0.67
CA LEU A 190 -9.88 -23.08 0.66
C LEU A 190 -10.47 -24.23 1.51
N ILE A 191 -11.54 -24.90 1.07
CA ILE A 191 -12.15 -26.02 1.79
C ILE A 191 -12.16 -27.27 0.87
N THR A 192 -10.98 -27.76 0.55
CA THR A 192 -10.84 -29.10 -0.03
C THR A 192 -9.85 -29.90 0.79
N THR A 193 -10.14 -31.19 0.96
CA THR A 193 -9.18 -32.19 1.45
C THR A 193 -7.82 -31.90 0.80
N PRO A 194 -6.71 -31.87 1.56
CA PRO A 194 -5.40 -31.54 1.00
C PRO A 194 -5.11 -32.40 -0.24
N THR A 195 -4.82 -31.75 -1.35
CA THR A 195 -4.46 -32.47 -2.58
C THR A 195 -3.09 -33.13 -2.41
N ASN A 196 -2.77 -34.14 -3.21
CA ASN A 196 -1.46 -34.76 -3.22
C ASN A 196 -0.33 -33.70 -3.35
N GLU A 197 -0.55 -32.66 -4.15
CA GLU A 197 0.41 -31.57 -4.36
C GLU A 197 0.62 -30.69 -3.13
N GLN A 198 -0.41 -30.47 -2.34
CA GLN A 198 -0.31 -29.76 -1.04
C GLN A 198 0.47 -30.58 -0.02
N HIS A 199 0.28 -31.91 0.01
CA HIS A 199 1.10 -32.81 0.85
C HIS A 199 2.56 -32.80 0.42
N VAL A 200 2.85 -32.76 -0.88
CA VAL A 200 4.24 -32.65 -1.40
C VAL A 200 4.88 -31.35 -0.97
N LEU A 201 4.16 -30.22 -1.07
CA LEU A 201 4.66 -28.92 -0.61
C LEU A 201 4.92 -28.91 0.90
N HIS A 202 3.98 -29.43 1.68
CA HIS A 202 4.12 -29.50 3.13
C HIS A 202 5.33 -30.33 3.55
N ALA A 203 5.50 -31.52 2.98
CA ALA A 203 6.66 -32.38 3.23
C ALA A 203 7.99 -31.70 2.84
N PHE A 204 7.99 -30.91 1.76
CA PHE A 204 9.16 -30.13 1.37
C PHE A 204 9.45 -29.03 2.39
N ALA A 205 8.42 -28.29 2.87
CA ALA A 205 8.56 -27.25 3.88
C ALA A 205 9.05 -27.83 5.22
N GLU A 206 8.53 -28.97 5.66
CA GLU A 206 9.00 -29.68 6.87
C GLU A 206 10.47 -30.09 6.75
N ALA A 207 10.87 -30.67 5.62
CA ALA A 207 12.25 -31.05 5.36
C ALA A 207 13.20 -29.82 5.37
N CYS A 208 12.78 -28.71 4.79
CA CYS A 208 13.53 -27.43 4.81
C CYS A 208 13.64 -26.87 6.24
N THR A 209 12.56 -26.89 7.01
CA THR A 209 12.53 -26.43 8.41
C THR A 209 13.44 -27.31 9.29
N ALA A 210 13.41 -28.63 9.12
CA ALA A 210 14.30 -29.55 9.83
C ALA A 210 15.79 -29.29 9.49
N ARG A 211 16.08 -29.03 8.21
CA ARG A 211 17.43 -28.67 7.75
C ARG A 211 17.89 -27.35 8.35
N TRP A 212 17.05 -26.29 8.28
CA TRP A 212 17.33 -25.02 8.94
C TRP A 212 17.59 -25.20 10.43
N LYS A 213 16.74 -25.94 11.13
CA LYS A 213 16.87 -26.18 12.57
C LYS A 213 18.24 -26.77 12.91
N SER A 214 18.68 -27.77 12.16
CA SER A 214 20.02 -28.37 12.33
C SER A 214 21.14 -27.32 12.18
N LEU A 215 21.03 -26.39 11.23
CA LEU A 215 22.02 -25.33 10.98
C LEU A 215 21.96 -24.25 12.09
N ASN A 216 20.76 -23.86 12.50
CA ASN A 216 20.54 -22.87 13.57
C ASN A 216 21.01 -23.39 14.93
N ASP A 217 20.73 -24.67 15.24
CA ASP A 217 21.16 -25.31 16.50
C ASP A 217 22.70 -25.46 16.58
N ALA A 218 23.37 -25.58 15.45
CA ALA A 218 24.84 -25.63 15.36
C ALA A 218 25.51 -24.26 15.62
N LEU A 219 24.77 -23.15 15.58
CA LEU A 219 25.33 -21.85 15.95
C LEU A 219 25.59 -21.77 17.46
N PRO A 220 26.64 -21.05 17.90
CA PRO A 220 26.85 -20.72 19.31
C PRO A 220 25.59 -20.11 19.96
N ALA A 221 25.41 -20.30 21.27
CA ALA A 221 24.21 -19.80 21.97
C ALA A 221 24.04 -18.30 21.82
N GLU A 222 25.13 -17.54 21.88
CA GLU A 222 25.17 -16.08 21.82
C GLU A 222 25.34 -15.54 20.39
N HIS A 223 25.20 -16.40 19.36
CA HIS A 223 25.37 -15.92 17.97
C HIS A 223 24.23 -14.98 17.59
N PRO A 224 24.51 -13.74 17.08
CA PRO A 224 23.48 -12.74 16.82
C PRO A 224 22.41 -13.16 15.80
N SER A 225 22.75 -14.07 14.89
CA SER A 225 21.81 -14.62 13.89
C SER A 225 21.09 -15.88 14.39
N LYS A 226 21.29 -16.31 15.64
CA LYS A 226 20.61 -17.50 16.16
C LYS A 226 19.14 -17.18 16.45
N ILE A 227 18.25 -17.73 15.67
CA ILE A 227 16.80 -17.52 15.80
C ILE A 227 16.28 -18.42 16.92
N THR A 228 15.80 -17.82 18.00
CA THR A 228 15.32 -18.53 19.21
C THR A 228 13.90 -18.12 19.62
N LEU A 229 13.44 -16.92 19.26
CA LEU A 229 12.19 -16.32 19.72
C LEU A 229 11.03 -16.54 18.78
N GLY A 230 11.28 -16.48 17.46
CA GLY A 230 10.27 -16.68 16.46
C GLY A 230 10.80 -16.46 15.04
N HIS A 231 10.04 -16.95 14.09
CA HIS A 231 10.35 -16.83 12.67
C HIS A 231 9.09 -16.93 11.84
N PHE A 232 9.16 -16.51 10.60
CA PHE A 232 8.18 -16.87 9.58
C PHE A 232 8.83 -17.77 8.53
N SER A 233 8.03 -18.62 7.91
CA SER A 233 8.44 -19.35 6.72
C SER A 233 7.36 -19.30 5.65
N PHE A 234 7.81 -19.21 4.40
CA PHE A 234 6.95 -19.27 3.21
C PHE A 234 7.46 -20.39 2.31
N ALA A 235 6.55 -21.23 1.88
CA ALA A 235 6.82 -22.27 0.89
C ALA A 235 5.89 -22.09 -0.31
N ALA A 236 6.37 -22.37 -1.51
CA ALA A 236 5.57 -22.36 -2.73
C ALA A 236 5.93 -23.54 -3.62
N ARG A 237 4.91 -24.07 -4.35
CA ARG A 237 5.08 -25.11 -5.38
C ARG A 237 4.37 -24.68 -6.65
N ILE A 238 5.09 -24.81 -7.76
CA ILE A 238 4.56 -24.52 -9.08
C ILE A 238 3.97 -25.81 -9.67
N LEU A 239 2.74 -25.68 -10.17
CA LEU A 239 2.02 -26.73 -10.89
C LEU A 239 1.93 -26.36 -12.37
N GLY A 240 2.67 -27.03 -13.19
CA GLY A 240 2.73 -26.75 -14.63
C GLY A 240 3.76 -27.60 -15.34
N THR A 241 3.96 -27.35 -16.63
CA THR A 241 4.96 -28.02 -17.44
C THR A 241 6.30 -27.35 -17.24
N ALA A 242 7.24 -28.05 -16.60
CA ALA A 242 8.58 -27.54 -16.32
C ALA A 242 9.45 -27.48 -17.59
N LYS A 243 10.23 -26.42 -17.71
CA LYS A 243 11.33 -26.29 -18.69
C LYS A 243 12.60 -26.93 -18.12
N ALA A 244 13.45 -27.44 -18.98
CA ALA A 244 14.73 -28.02 -18.57
C ALA A 244 15.76 -26.90 -18.32
N LEU A 245 15.87 -26.45 -17.06
CA LEU A 245 16.86 -25.48 -16.63
C LEU A 245 17.85 -26.09 -15.66
N THR A 246 19.09 -25.61 -15.72
CA THR A 246 20.16 -25.95 -14.77
C THR A 246 20.02 -25.09 -13.49
N ALA A 247 20.54 -25.59 -12.38
CA ALA A 247 20.62 -24.82 -11.14
C ALA A 247 21.40 -23.49 -11.32
N ARG A 248 22.38 -23.47 -12.26
CA ARG A 248 23.12 -22.26 -12.59
C ARG A 248 22.25 -21.19 -13.24
N GLU A 249 21.43 -21.54 -14.22
CA GLU A 249 20.52 -20.60 -14.88
C GLU A 249 19.50 -20.04 -13.90
N ILE A 250 19.00 -20.86 -12.98
CA ILE A 250 18.04 -20.43 -11.95
C ILE A 250 18.72 -19.42 -11.00
N ILE A 251 19.94 -19.65 -10.53
CA ILE A 251 20.61 -18.73 -9.59
C ILE A 251 21.03 -17.43 -10.29
N GLU A 252 21.45 -17.45 -11.55
CA GLU A 252 21.76 -16.27 -12.36
C GLU A 252 20.49 -15.42 -12.56
N ALA A 253 19.34 -16.03 -12.84
CA ALA A 253 18.07 -15.35 -12.93
C ALA A 253 17.65 -14.72 -11.59
N ASN A 254 17.81 -15.43 -10.47
CA ASN A 254 17.53 -14.90 -9.16
C ASN A 254 18.42 -13.67 -8.81
N GLN A 255 19.69 -13.68 -9.21
CA GLN A 255 20.61 -12.56 -8.99
C GLN A 255 20.27 -11.32 -9.82
N SER A 256 19.77 -11.51 -11.04
CA SER A 256 19.39 -10.42 -11.96
C SER A 256 17.99 -9.89 -11.73
N ALA A 257 17.17 -10.57 -10.93
CA ALA A 257 15.79 -10.21 -10.74
C ALA A 257 15.62 -8.92 -9.91
N ARG A 258 14.50 -8.20 -10.17
CA ARG A 258 14.18 -6.93 -9.51
C ARG A 258 14.12 -7.09 -7.98
N ARG A 259 14.65 -6.10 -7.28
CA ARG A 259 14.57 -5.99 -5.81
C ARG A 259 13.47 -5.00 -5.44
N TYR A 260 12.64 -5.36 -4.47
CA TYR A 260 11.55 -4.53 -3.98
C TYR A 260 11.82 -3.99 -2.58
N THR A 261 12.71 -4.64 -1.83
CA THR A 261 13.13 -4.23 -0.49
C THR A 261 14.66 -4.17 -0.38
N GLY A 262 15.18 -3.50 0.65
CA GLY A 262 16.62 -3.42 0.89
C GLY A 262 17.25 -4.80 1.20
N TRP A 263 16.46 -5.75 1.72
CA TRP A 263 16.87 -7.13 1.95
C TRP A 263 15.85 -8.06 1.28
N PRO A 264 16.04 -8.36 -0.03
CA PRO A 264 15.07 -9.11 -0.82
C PRO A 264 14.98 -10.59 -0.39
N VAL A 265 13.98 -11.29 -0.89
CA VAL A 265 13.90 -12.75 -0.75
C VAL A 265 14.97 -13.44 -1.62
N PHE A 266 15.41 -14.64 -1.20
CA PHE A 266 16.46 -15.44 -1.85
C PHE A 266 17.77 -14.67 -2.10
N VAL A 267 18.20 -13.89 -1.09
CA VAL A 267 19.44 -13.10 -1.15
C VAL A 267 20.62 -14.01 -1.50
N THR A 268 21.39 -13.58 -2.49
CA THR A 268 22.65 -14.24 -2.91
C THR A 268 23.84 -13.39 -2.52
N LEU A 269 24.73 -13.95 -1.71
CA LEU A 269 25.98 -13.34 -1.30
C LEU A 269 27.16 -14.14 -1.89
N HIS A 270 28.34 -13.50 -1.95
CA HIS A 270 29.53 -14.08 -2.57
C HIS A 270 30.54 -14.66 -1.56
N GLN A 271 30.32 -14.44 -0.26
CA GLN A 271 31.20 -14.97 0.79
C GLN A 271 31.07 -16.50 0.89
N GLU A 272 32.18 -17.21 1.12
CA GLU A 272 32.24 -18.67 1.13
C GLU A 272 31.22 -19.34 2.05
N GLN A 273 30.93 -18.71 3.20
CA GLN A 273 30.01 -19.24 4.21
C GLN A 273 28.54 -19.00 3.88
N THR A 274 28.21 -17.98 3.06
CA THR A 274 26.84 -17.53 2.79
C THR A 274 26.44 -17.65 1.33
N LYS A 275 27.41 -17.97 0.43
CA LYS A 275 27.08 -18.17 -1.00
C LYS A 275 26.14 -19.36 -1.19
N PRO A 276 25.23 -19.31 -2.16
CA PRO A 276 24.37 -20.43 -2.49
C PRO A 276 25.19 -21.67 -2.86
N LYS A 277 24.72 -22.83 -2.42
CA LYS A 277 25.31 -24.15 -2.70
C LYS A 277 24.25 -25.12 -3.19
N LEU A 278 24.64 -26.12 -3.96
CA LEU A 278 23.75 -27.22 -4.34
C LEU A 278 23.82 -28.29 -3.25
N VAL A 279 22.70 -28.50 -2.54
CA VAL A 279 22.57 -29.47 -1.44
C VAL A 279 21.32 -30.30 -1.68
N ASP A 280 21.46 -31.63 -1.74
CA ASP A 280 20.36 -32.58 -1.98
C ASP A 280 19.50 -32.21 -3.20
N GLY A 281 20.14 -31.73 -4.27
CA GLY A 281 19.46 -31.33 -5.50
C GLY A 281 18.78 -29.95 -5.46
N CYS A 282 18.80 -29.26 -4.33
CA CYS A 282 18.26 -27.90 -4.17
C CYS A 282 19.38 -26.85 -4.12
N ILE A 283 19.12 -25.67 -4.63
CA ILE A 283 19.95 -24.48 -4.39
C ILE A 283 19.62 -24.00 -2.98
N GLU A 284 20.59 -23.95 -2.09
CA GLU A 284 20.44 -23.62 -0.67
C GLU A 284 21.38 -22.48 -0.27
N ALA A 285 20.91 -21.53 0.56
CA ALA A 285 21.78 -20.61 1.27
C ALA A 285 21.33 -20.44 2.72
N TRP A 286 22.31 -20.27 3.61
CA TRP A 286 22.14 -19.92 5.02
C TRP A 286 22.95 -18.67 5.33
N LEU A 287 22.28 -17.57 5.69
CA LEU A 287 22.86 -16.23 5.80
C LEU A 287 23.20 -15.84 7.25
N ALA A 288 23.48 -16.80 8.13
CA ALA A 288 23.83 -16.53 9.53
C ALA A 288 25.19 -15.79 9.70
N HIS A 289 26.11 -15.92 8.74
CA HIS A 289 27.49 -15.43 8.85
C HIS A 289 27.75 -14.21 7.97
N ILE A 290 26.84 -13.23 7.99
CA ILE A 290 26.99 -11.95 7.30
C ILE A 290 27.82 -10.97 8.14
N ASN A 291 28.28 -9.86 7.56
CA ASN A 291 29.17 -8.89 8.24
C ASN A 291 28.51 -8.20 9.45
N TYR A 292 27.20 -8.01 9.42
CA TYR A 292 26.41 -7.45 10.53
C TYR A 292 25.28 -8.41 10.85
N PRO A 293 25.59 -9.52 11.57
CA PRO A 293 24.65 -10.59 11.77
C PRO A 293 23.55 -10.18 12.75
N ASP A 294 22.31 -10.48 12.41
CA ASP A 294 21.13 -10.36 13.26
C ASP A 294 20.04 -11.34 12.82
N VAL A 295 19.03 -11.55 13.65
CA VAL A 295 17.97 -12.53 13.35
C VAL A 295 17.08 -12.11 12.17
N GLY A 296 16.87 -10.81 11.95
CA GLY A 296 16.04 -10.28 10.86
C GLY A 296 16.66 -10.41 9.48
N HIS A 297 17.96 -10.68 9.39
CA HIS A 297 18.73 -10.92 8.15
C HIS A 297 19.32 -12.33 8.06
N ALA A 298 19.01 -13.20 9.05
CA ALA A 298 19.40 -14.60 9.05
C ALA A 298 18.44 -15.43 8.21
N ASP A 299 18.59 -15.36 6.88
CA ASP A 299 17.75 -16.09 5.95
C ASP A 299 18.25 -17.51 5.74
N PHE A 300 17.33 -18.46 5.82
CA PHE A 300 17.51 -19.78 5.24
C PHE A 300 16.56 -19.93 4.06
N TRP A 301 17.08 -20.25 2.87
CA TRP A 301 16.22 -20.44 1.72
C TRP A 301 16.68 -21.60 0.85
N ARG A 302 15.74 -22.22 0.17
CA ARG A 302 15.95 -23.29 -0.79
C ARG A 302 15.10 -23.10 -2.04
N ILE A 303 15.68 -23.41 -3.19
CA ILE A 303 15.00 -23.47 -4.49
C ILE A 303 15.29 -24.85 -5.08
N ASP A 304 14.23 -25.65 -5.25
CA ASP A 304 14.28 -26.92 -5.98
C ASP A 304 14.02 -26.63 -7.46
N PRO A 305 14.92 -27.04 -8.37
CA PRO A 305 14.69 -26.91 -9.82
C PRO A 305 13.38 -27.54 -10.32
N LYS A 306 12.74 -28.40 -9.53
CA LYS A 306 11.42 -28.96 -9.83
C LYS A 306 10.26 -28.02 -9.48
N GLY A 307 10.54 -26.79 -9.03
CA GLY A 307 9.54 -25.74 -8.78
C GLY A 307 9.03 -25.67 -7.34
N ASN A 308 9.82 -26.15 -6.36
CA ASN A 308 9.53 -25.87 -4.97
C ASN A 308 10.45 -24.76 -4.44
N PHE A 309 9.89 -23.83 -3.67
CA PHE A 309 10.58 -22.68 -3.10
C PHE A 309 10.34 -22.64 -1.60
N PHE A 310 11.35 -22.28 -0.83
CA PHE A 310 11.27 -22.12 0.62
C PHE A 310 12.10 -20.95 1.09
N LEU A 311 11.55 -20.13 1.98
CA LEU A 311 12.22 -19.06 2.71
C LEU A 311 11.84 -19.15 4.17
N LEU A 312 12.83 -19.06 5.08
CA LEU A 312 12.63 -18.88 6.51
C LEU A 312 13.50 -17.72 7.00
N ARG A 313 12.93 -16.84 7.82
CA ARG A 313 13.61 -15.66 8.38
C ARG A 313 13.09 -15.36 9.78
N GLY A 314 13.97 -14.91 10.68
CA GLY A 314 13.58 -14.39 12.00
C GLY A 314 12.80 -13.07 11.89
N TYR A 315 12.10 -12.71 12.94
CA TYR A 315 11.42 -11.41 13.01
C TYR A 315 12.45 -10.29 13.22
N GLN A 316 12.34 -9.25 12.40
CA GLN A 316 13.21 -8.08 12.48
C GLN A 316 13.09 -7.37 13.83
N GLU A 317 11.90 -7.43 14.44
CA GLU A 317 11.56 -6.89 15.75
C GLU A 317 12.37 -7.53 16.89
N ASP A 318 12.85 -8.74 16.68
CA ASP A 318 13.69 -9.45 17.68
C ASP A 318 15.15 -8.99 17.63
N SER A 319 15.54 -8.18 16.61
CA SER A 319 16.86 -7.56 16.49
C SER A 319 16.92 -6.16 17.10
N LEU A 320 15.81 -5.61 17.58
CA LEU A 320 15.76 -4.26 18.15
C LEU A 320 16.63 -4.18 19.41
N ASP A 321 17.34 -3.05 19.57
CA ASP A 321 18.15 -2.76 20.75
C ASP A 321 17.24 -2.35 21.91
N PRO A 322 17.14 -3.15 22.99
CA PRO A 322 16.24 -2.87 24.11
C PRO A 322 16.55 -1.55 24.85
N GLU A 323 17.77 -1.01 24.67
CA GLU A 323 18.17 0.26 25.29
C GLU A 323 17.67 1.47 24.49
N LYS A 324 17.41 1.30 23.20
CA LYS A 324 16.99 2.37 22.29
C LYS A 324 15.50 2.37 21.98
N GLU A 325 14.84 1.23 22.12
CA GLU A 325 13.42 1.08 21.82
C GLU A 325 12.68 0.44 23.01
N PHE A 326 11.45 0.89 23.25
CA PHE A 326 10.63 0.55 24.43
C PHE A 326 10.12 -0.90 24.46
N SER A 327 10.77 -1.83 23.73
CA SER A 327 10.29 -3.19 23.60
C SER A 327 11.39 -4.23 23.72
N LYS A 328 11.09 -5.31 24.42
CA LYS A 328 11.99 -6.47 24.50
C LYS A 328 11.82 -7.36 23.27
N PRO A 329 12.90 -7.99 22.75
CA PRO A 329 12.77 -9.03 21.72
C PRO A 329 11.74 -10.09 22.14
N GLY A 330 10.95 -10.57 21.18
CA GLY A 330 9.89 -11.56 21.44
C GLY A 330 8.55 -10.98 21.90
N THR A 331 8.40 -9.65 22.03
CA THR A 331 7.16 -9.03 22.53
C THR A 331 6.34 -8.29 21.48
N LEU A 332 6.93 -7.96 20.35
CA LEU A 332 6.26 -7.21 19.29
C LEU A 332 6.14 -8.01 18.00
N PHE A 333 5.15 -7.64 17.19
CA PHE A 333 4.95 -8.12 15.83
C PHE A 333 4.53 -6.95 14.93
N GLU A 334 5.36 -6.60 13.97
CA GLU A 334 5.14 -5.44 13.09
C GLU A 334 4.09 -5.79 12.02
N ALA A 335 2.99 -5.04 11.99
CA ALA A 335 1.81 -5.38 11.21
C ALA A 335 1.99 -5.22 9.68
N THR A 336 2.94 -4.42 9.20
CA THR A 336 3.13 -4.20 7.77
C THR A 336 4.09 -5.21 7.14
N LEU A 337 5.03 -5.75 7.94
CA LEU A 337 6.06 -6.67 7.44
C LEU A 337 5.52 -7.97 6.83
N PRO A 338 4.48 -8.64 7.38
CA PRO A 338 3.90 -9.82 6.73
C PRO A 338 3.43 -9.54 5.31
N VAL A 339 2.82 -8.37 5.07
CA VAL A 339 2.35 -7.97 3.74
C VAL A 339 3.52 -7.75 2.78
N TRP A 340 4.56 -7.04 3.21
CA TRP A 340 5.74 -6.78 2.41
C TRP A 340 6.52 -8.07 2.09
N ARG A 341 6.79 -8.88 3.11
CA ARG A 341 7.60 -10.11 2.97
C ARG A 341 6.92 -11.15 2.09
N LEU A 342 5.61 -11.35 2.30
CA LEU A 342 4.85 -12.28 1.48
C LEU A 342 4.63 -11.74 0.06
N GLY A 343 4.35 -10.44 -0.09
CA GLY A 343 4.22 -9.80 -1.40
C GLY A 343 5.48 -9.93 -2.24
N GLU A 344 6.66 -9.66 -1.66
CA GLU A 344 7.94 -9.83 -2.34
C GLU A 344 8.25 -11.30 -2.66
N PHE A 345 7.94 -12.23 -1.73
CA PHE A 345 8.09 -13.66 -1.95
C PHE A 345 7.26 -14.14 -3.15
N LEU A 346 5.99 -13.77 -3.21
CA LEU A 346 5.09 -14.14 -4.30
C LEU A 346 5.56 -13.58 -5.65
N LEU A 347 5.98 -12.33 -5.70
CA LEU A 347 6.53 -11.73 -6.93
C LEU A 347 7.81 -12.44 -7.38
N ARG A 348 8.71 -12.75 -6.46
CA ARG A 348 9.94 -13.46 -6.77
C ARG A 348 9.70 -14.89 -7.25
N VAL A 349 8.78 -15.60 -6.60
CA VAL A 349 8.36 -16.93 -7.04
C VAL A 349 7.76 -16.88 -8.43
N ALA A 350 6.90 -15.88 -8.72
CA ALA A 350 6.33 -15.70 -10.04
C ALA A 350 7.39 -15.40 -11.12
N ASP A 351 8.40 -14.53 -10.82
CA ASP A 351 9.51 -14.23 -11.74
C ASP A 351 10.29 -15.50 -12.10
N LEU A 352 10.65 -16.31 -11.11
CA LEU A 352 11.39 -17.55 -11.32
C LEU A 352 10.52 -18.61 -11.99
N ALA A 353 9.22 -18.70 -11.64
CA ALA A 353 8.31 -19.65 -12.24
C ALA A 353 8.09 -19.37 -13.73
N GLU A 354 8.03 -18.11 -14.19
CA GLU A 354 7.94 -17.75 -15.61
C GLU A 354 9.17 -18.19 -16.41
N LEU A 355 10.33 -18.20 -15.77
CA LEU A 355 11.54 -18.76 -16.37
C LEU A 355 11.48 -20.29 -16.42
N MET A 356 11.08 -20.94 -15.31
CA MET A 356 11.18 -22.38 -15.09
C MET A 356 10.04 -23.20 -15.69
N PHE A 357 8.88 -22.60 -15.98
CA PHE A 357 7.67 -23.28 -16.42
C PHE A 357 7.07 -22.63 -17.67
N GLU A 358 6.30 -23.41 -18.42
CA GLU A 358 5.47 -22.88 -19.50
C GLU A 358 4.33 -22.02 -18.93
N PRO A 359 3.83 -21.02 -19.69
CA PRO A 359 2.70 -20.18 -19.25
C PRO A 359 1.45 -20.98 -18.87
N GLY A 360 0.66 -20.44 -17.91
CA GLY A 360 -0.56 -21.07 -17.45
C GLY A 360 -0.37 -21.98 -16.23
N PHE A 361 0.75 -21.87 -15.53
CA PHE A 361 0.99 -22.57 -14.28
C PHE A 361 0.13 -22.03 -13.13
N GLU A 362 -0.04 -22.85 -12.09
CA GLU A 362 -0.62 -22.47 -10.81
C GLU A 362 0.45 -22.49 -9.71
N VAL A 363 0.23 -21.73 -8.67
CA VAL A 363 1.12 -21.64 -7.50
C VAL A 363 0.35 -22.07 -6.25
N ILE A 364 0.84 -23.09 -5.56
CA ILE A 364 0.38 -23.42 -4.20
C ILE A 364 1.35 -22.75 -3.22
N VAL A 365 0.78 -22.11 -2.18
CA VAL A 365 1.57 -21.39 -1.16
C VAL A 365 1.18 -21.89 0.22
N GLU A 366 2.17 -22.05 1.09
CA GLU A 366 2.02 -22.31 2.51
C GLU A 366 2.84 -21.28 3.29
N CYS A 367 2.22 -20.65 4.29
CA CYS A 367 2.85 -19.68 5.17
C CYS A 367 2.75 -20.16 6.61
N GLU A 368 3.82 -20.01 7.37
CA GLU A 368 3.86 -20.26 8.80
C GLU A 368 4.46 -19.05 9.53
N TRP A 369 3.84 -18.64 10.62
CA TRP A 369 4.37 -17.69 11.58
C TRP A 369 4.49 -18.37 12.93
N ASN A 370 5.71 -18.54 13.42
CA ASN A 370 6.04 -19.26 14.64
C ASN A 370 6.58 -18.33 15.74
N GLY A 371 6.31 -18.62 17.02
CA GLY A 371 6.77 -17.81 18.14
C GLY A 371 5.95 -16.54 18.35
N LEU A 372 4.65 -16.56 18.04
CA LEU A 372 3.77 -15.39 18.12
C LEU A 372 3.12 -15.20 19.48
N ALA A 373 2.98 -16.23 20.31
CA ALA A 373 2.26 -16.15 21.59
C ALA A 373 2.78 -15.00 22.47
N GLY A 374 1.88 -14.13 22.89
CA GLY A 374 2.17 -12.96 23.73
C GLY A 374 2.75 -11.75 22.98
N ARG A 375 2.92 -11.80 21.66
CA ARG A 375 3.35 -10.64 20.88
C ARG A 375 2.19 -9.67 20.67
N HIS A 376 2.52 -8.38 20.71
CA HIS A 376 1.61 -7.28 20.46
C HIS A 376 1.78 -6.77 19.03
N LEU A 377 0.67 -6.56 18.32
CA LEU A 377 0.71 -5.85 17.05
C LEU A 377 1.14 -4.40 17.26
N PHE A 378 2.09 -3.95 16.44
CA PHE A 378 2.49 -2.55 16.38
C PHE A 378 2.81 -2.13 14.94
N VAL A 379 3.00 -0.86 14.72
CA VAL A 379 3.42 -0.29 13.44
C VAL A 379 4.58 0.67 13.71
N HIS A 380 5.70 0.41 13.06
CA HIS A 380 6.87 1.29 13.13
C HIS A 380 6.68 2.54 12.27
N ASN A 381 5.88 2.43 11.21
CA ASN A 381 5.64 3.51 10.27
C ASN A 381 4.67 4.55 10.85
N MET A 382 5.14 5.79 11.06
CA MET A 382 4.34 6.91 11.58
C MET A 382 3.12 7.30 10.72
N ARG A 383 2.98 6.75 9.51
CA ARG A 383 1.81 6.98 8.65
C ARG A 383 0.59 6.14 9.05
N ARG A 384 0.78 5.14 9.93
CA ARG A 384 -0.28 4.26 10.39
C ARG A 384 -0.38 4.29 11.91
N TYR A 385 -1.57 4.03 12.39
CA TYR A 385 -1.86 3.91 13.81
C TYR A 385 -2.78 2.70 14.02
N ILE A 386 -2.41 1.83 14.92
CA ILE A 386 -3.28 0.74 15.39
C ILE A 386 -3.88 1.20 16.73
N PRO A 387 -5.19 1.50 16.76
CA PRO A 387 -5.84 1.92 18.01
C PRO A 387 -6.05 0.69 18.90
N GLY A 388 -5.46 0.71 20.09
CA GLY A 388 -5.61 -0.39 21.05
C GLY A 388 -4.39 -1.30 21.15
N SER A 389 -4.53 -2.37 21.94
CA SER A 389 -3.54 -3.42 22.13
C SER A 389 -4.12 -4.70 21.56
N TYR A 390 -3.47 -5.29 20.58
CA TYR A 390 -3.87 -6.54 19.94
C TYR A 390 -2.79 -7.58 20.21
N VAL A 391 -3.15 -8.66 20.89
CA VAL A 391 -2.22 -9.71 21.33
C VAL A 391 -2.72 -11.07 20.85
N THR A 392 -1.82 -11.96 20.48
CA THR A 392 -2.21 -13.34 20.17
C THR A 392 -1.76 -14.31 21.26
N ALA A 393 -2.64 -15.28 21.56
CA ALA A 393 -2.31 -16.44 22.40
C ALA A 393 -1.69 -17.58 21.58
N GLU A 394 -1.84 -17.56 20.25
CA GLU A 394 -1.36 -18.62 19.39
C GLU A 394 0.15 -18.58 19.23
N LYS A 395 0.79 -19.74 19.41
CA LYS A 395 2.23 -19.86 19.21
C LYS A 395 2.60 -19.93 17.73
N THR A 396 1.77 -20.62 16.95
CA THR A 396 2.02 -20.87 15.50
C THR A 396 0.72 -20.70 14.74
N ILE A 397 0.78 -19.93 13.66
CA ILE A 397 -0.35 -19.72 12.75
C ILE A 397 0.09 -20.15 11.36
N ASN A 398 -0.75 -20.96 10.70
CA ASN A 398 -0.52 -21.46 9.35
C ASN A 398 -1.62 -21.01 8.42
N THR A 399 -1.25 -20.60 7.20
CA THR A 399 -2.21 -20.31 6.14
C THR A 399 -1.77 -20.94 4.82
N ARG A 400 -2.71 -21.20 3.94
CA ARG A 400 -2.47 -21.86 2.65
C ARG A 400 -3.34 -21.25 1.57
N GLY A 401 -2.86 -21.29 0.33
CA GLY A 401 -3.63 -20.86 -0.82
C GLY A 401 -3.15 -21.49 -2.11
N LYS A 402 -4.02 -21.46 -3.14
CA LYS A 402 -3.69 -21.88 -4.50
C LYS A 402 -4.14 -20.79 -5.46
N PHE A 403 -3.28 -20.37 -6.37
CA PHE A 403 -3.47 -19.22 -7.24
C PHE A 403 -3.04 -19.52 -8.67
N ALA A 404 -3.79 -19.02 -9.64
CA ALA A 404 -3.35 -19.00 -11.02
C ALA A 404 -2.22 -17.96 -11.22
N GLN A 405 -1.35 -18.16 -12.19
CA GLN A 405 -0.22 -17.28 -12.52
C GLN A 405 -0.62 -15.79 -12.58
N GLN A 406 -1.69 -15.46 -13.31
CA GLN A 406 -2.16 -14.09 -13.51
C GLN A 406 -2.60 -13.44 -12.18
N VAL A 407 -3.27 -14.20 -11.30
CA VAL A 407 -3.79 -13.73 -10.02
C VAL A 407 -2.67 -13.25 -9.11
N VAL A 408 -1.53 -13.95 -9.08
CA VAL A 408 -0.38 -13.56 -8.24
C VAL A 408 0.15 -12.18 -8.61
N ARG A 409 0.16 -11.82 -9.90
CA ARG A 409 0.69 -10.52 -10.35
C ARG A 409 -0.35 -9.42 -10.38
N GLU A 410 -1.52 -9.70 -10.94
CA GLU A 410 -2.55 -8.69 -11.21
C GLU A 410 -3.35 -8.35 -9.95
N LEU A 411 -3.52 -9.31 -9.04
CA LEU A 411 -4.28 -9.19 -7.81
C LEU A 411 -3.41 -9.44 -6.56
N LEU A 412 -2.15 -9.00 -6.59
CA LEU A 412 -1.19 -9.23 -5.51
C LEU A 412 -1.70 -8.79 -4.12
N PRO A 413 -2.32 -7.60 -3.95
CA PRO A 413 -2.88 -7.20 -2.65
C PRO A 413 -3.94 -8.18 -2.12
N ASP A 414 -4.82 -8.67 -3.01
CA ASP A 414 -5.87 -9.64 -2.65
C ASP A 414 -5.28 -11.01 -2.34
N THR A 415 -4.27 -11.43 -3.11
CA THR A 415 -3.53 -12.69 -2.86
C THR A 415 -2.86 -12.66 -1.49
N VAL A 416 -2.15 -11.57 -1.16
CA VAL A 416 -1.51 -11.38 0.15
C VAL A 416 -2.56 -11.31 1.26
N LYS A 417 -3.67 -10.57 1.05
CA LYS A 417 -4.78 -10.52 1.99
C LYS A 417 -5.32 -11.91 2.29
N SER A 418 -5.59 -12.73 1.26
CA SER A 418 -6.15 -14.08 1.44
C SER A 418 -5.26 -15.01 2.27
N LEU A 419 -3.94 -14.78 2.26
CA LEU A 419 -2.96 -15.56 3.01
C LEU A 419 -2.63 -14.98 4.40
N THR A 420 -2.91 -13.70 4.66
CA THR A 420 -2.52 -13.04 5.93
C THR A 420 -3.71 -12.62 6.79
N HIS A 421 -4.91 -12.48 6.22
CA HIS A 421 -6.07 -11.95 6.95
C HIS A 421 -6.41 -12.79 8.19
N SER A 422 -6.51 -14.11 8.04
CA SER A 422 -6.78 -15.00 9.17
C SER A 422 -5.66 -14.98 10.23
N MET A 423 -4.41 -14.75 9.82
CA MET A 423 -3.31 -14.56 10.77
C MET A 423 -3.52 -13.32 11.64
N TYR A 424 -3.98 -12.20 11.05
CA TYR A 424 -4.28 -10.99 11.83
C TYR A 424 -5.47 -11.17 12.77
N GLU A 425 -6.49 -11.95 12.40
CA GLU A 425 -7.65 -12.22 13.26
C GLU A 425 -7.27 -12.91 14.57
N HIS A 426 -6.16 -13.66 14.62
CA HIS A 426 -5.64 -14.24 15.87
C HIS A 426 -5.08 -13.19 16.86
N PHE A 427 -4.88 -11.95 16.42
CA PHE A 427 -4.53 -10.82 17.28
C PHE A 427 -5.79 -10.08 17.73
N ASP A 428 -6.54 -10.63 18.68
CA ASP A 428 -7.76 -10.05 19.26
C ASP A 428 -8.75 -9.55 18.20
N PHE A 429 -8.98 -10.38 17.15
CA PHE A 429 -9.86 -10.08 16.00
C PHE A 429 -9.44 -8.84 15.20
N PHE A 430 -8.17 -8.51 15.15
CA PHE A 430 -7.68 -7.43 14.31
C PHE A 430 -7.93 -7.72 12.83
N ALA A 431 -8.64 -6.85 12.16
CA ALA A 431 -8.98 -6.97 10.74
C ALA A 431 -8.50 -5.74 9.96
N PRO A 432 -7.34 -5.81 9.29
CA PRO A 432 -6.87 -4.70 8.46
C PRO A 432 -7.84 -4.43 7.29
N PRO A 433 -8.17 -3.16 6.98
CA PRO A 433 -9.00 -2.82 5.84
C PRO A 433 -8.31 -3.15 4.50
N ASP A 434 -9.06 -3.26 3.40
CA ASP A 434 -8.50 -3.57 2.08
C ASP A 434 -7.46 -2.53 1.63
N SER A 435 -7.65 -1.26 2.00
CA SER A 435 -6.69 -0.21 1.72
C SER A 435 -5.31 -0.45 2.37
N PHE A 436 -5.26 -1.15 3.49
CA PHE A 436 -4.00 -1.53 4.14
C PHE A 436 -3.13 -2.37 3.20
N TYR A 437 -3.69 -3.42 2.61
CA TYR A 437 -2.97 -4.30 1.70
C TYR A 437 -2.56 -3.60 0.41
N SER A 438 -3.49 -2.85 -0.20
CA SER A 438 -3.22 -2.15 -1.45
C SER A 438 -2.17 -1.05 -1.31
N GLU A 439 -2.18 -0.29 -0.21
CA GLU A 439 -1.20 0.76 0.05
C GLU A 439 0.17 0.18 0.38
N GLU A 440 0.27 -0.86 1.24
CA GLU A 440 1.54 -1.48 1.58
C GLU A 440 2.20 -2.15 0.36
N ILE A 441 1.44 -2.87 -0.46
CA ILE A 441 1.96 -3.46 -1.70
C ILE A 441 2.37 -2.37 -2.70
N ALA A 442 1.61 -1.28 -2.81
CA ALA A 442 1.97 -0.17 -3.67
C ALA A 442 3.27 0.51 -3.22
N ASP A 443 3.45 0.71 -1.90
CA ASP A 443 4.66 1.31 -1.36
C ASP A 443 5.87 0.37 -1.52
N MET A 444 5.73 -0.92 -1.26
CA MET A 444 6.76 -1.93 -1.52
C MET A 444 7.20 -1.92 -3.00
N THR A 445 6.27 -1.87 -3.94
CA THR A 445 6.57 -1.94 -5.37
C THR A 445 7.09 -0.64 -5.98
N LYS A 446 6.87 0.51 -5.34
CA LYS A 446 7.45 1.81 -5.75
C LYS A 446 8.93 1.92 -5.42
N ASN A 447 9.39 1.26 -4.35
CA ASN A 447 10.77 1.29 -3.95
C ASN A 447 11.63 0.63 -5.05
N ARG A 448 12.64 1.35 -5.52
CA ARG A 448 13.65 0.84 -6.46
C ARG A 448 14.98 0.83 -5.71
N TYR A 449 15.40 -0.34 -5.28
CA TYR A 449 16.72 -0.57 -4.72
C TYR A 449 17.68 -1.07 -5.78
#